data_9024fb8fec5dff90b40f288cd2b94867
#
_entry.id   9024fb8fec5dff90b40f288cd2b94867
#
_cell.length_a   1.000
_cell.length_b   1.000
_cell.length_c   1.000
_cell.angle_alpha   90.00
_cell.angle_beta   90.00
_cell.angle_gamma   90.00
#
_symmetry.space_group_name_H-M   'P 1'
#
loop_
_entity.id
_entity.type
_entity.pdbx_description
1 polymer ?
#
loop_
_entity_poly.entity_id
_entity_poly.type
_entity_poly.pdbx_seq_one_letter_code
_entity_poly.pdbx_strand_id
1 'polypeptide(L)'
;YSRMSCSTVSEMEDLVNKTLQYEQYAMPDPSYLDNVLMIAGVDAWYTSEVGVPAINYATNFFFNQAHGLNNVYKYISDPYTGCYNHLNTGVGFLNYTAHGVIQGLVDPAFGNGDVANLTNKDKYFWAMGNCCLTGDWGSDICFGEALIRAKEKGAWGYIGACPVTYWNED
;
A
#
# COMPACT_ATOMS: atom_id res chain seq x y z
N TYR A 1 -0.07 18.69 2.94
CA TYR A 1 -1.54 18.53 2.95
C TYR A 1 -1.90 17.24 2.23
N SER A 2 -3.06 16.68 2.54
CA SER A 2 -3.59 15.48 1.90
C SER A 2 -4.96 15.74 1.30
N ARG A 3 -5.43 14.85 0.45
CA ARG A 3 -6.76 14.88 -0.15
C ARG A 3 -7.57 13.69 0.36
N MET A 4 -8.73 13.96 0.94
CA MET A 4 -9.74 12.96 1.24
C MET A 4 -10.69 12.85 0.03
N SER A 5 -10.41 11.93 -0.87
CA SER A 5 -11.24 11.71 -2.05
C SER A 5 -12.43 10.83 -1.70
N CYS A 6 -13.62 11.38 -1.83
CA CYS A 6 -14.87 10.66 -1.60
C CYS A 6 -15.98 11.23 -2.50
N SER A 7 -16.95 10.43 -2.85
CA SER A 7 -18.11 10.79 -3.66
C SER A 7 -19.40 10.86 -2.85
N THR A 8 -19.41 10.28 -1.67
CA THR A 8 -20.57 10.21 -0.78
C THR A 8 -20.19 10.50 0.66
N VAL A 9 -21.18 10.88 1.48
CA VAL A 9 -21.00 11.10 2.92
C VAL A 9 -20.54 9.81 3.61
N SER A 10 -21.08 8.66 3.22
CA SER A 10 -20.68 7.37 3.79
C SER A 10 -19.20 7.03 3.53
N GLU A 11 -18.68 7.31 2.32
CA GLU A 11 -17.25 7.13 2.04
C GLU A 11 -16.38 8.06 2.89
N MET A 12 -16.82 9.29 3.11
CA MET A 12 -16.12 10.25 3.98
C MET A 12 -16.10 9.75 5.43
N GLU A 13 -17.23 9.27 5.94
CA GLU A 13 -17.32 8.71 7.30
C GLU A 13 -16.37 7.52 7.47
N ASP A 14 -16.35 6.59 6.53
CA ASP A 14 -15.46 5.42 6.57
C ASP A 14 -13.98 5.84 6.54
N LEU A 15 -13.62 6.83 5.72
CA LEU A 15 -12.25 7.34 5.62
C LEU A 15 -11.82 8.06 6.91
N VAL A 16 -12.69 8.92 7.44
CA VAL A 16 -12.44 9.63 8.71
C VAL A 16 -12.30 8.63 9.86
N ASN A 17 -13.18 7.62 9.93
CA ASN A 17 -13.13 6.61 10.98
C ASN A 17 -11.82 5.80 10.94
N LYS A 18 -11.34 5.40 9.77
CA LYS A 18 -10.04 4.73 9.62
C LYS A 18 -8.88 5.62 10.09
N THR A 19 -8.90 6.88 9.72
CA THR A 19 -7.88 7.85 10.12
C THR A 19 -7.90 8.06 11.64
N LEU A 20 -9.09 8.29 12.23
CA LEU A 20 -9.24 8.47 13.67
C LEU A 20 -8.84 7.22 14.46
N GLN A 21 -9.18 6.03 13.97
CA GLN A 21 -8.75 4.78 14.60
C GLN A 21 -7.23 4.69 14.69
N TYR A 22 -6.52 5.08 13.64
CA TYR A 22 -5.05 5.13 13.63
C TYR A 22 -4.51 6.23 14.55
N GLU A 23 -4.97 7.46 14.39
CA GLU A 23 -4.49 8.62 15.15
C GLU A 23 -4.73 8.50 16.67
N GLN A 24 -5.82 7.88 17.05
CA GLN A 24 -6.19 7.66 18.47
C GLN A 24 -5.63 6.34 19.02
N TYR A 25 -4.93 5.56 18.21
CA TYR A 25 -4.44 4.21 18.57
C TYR A 25 -5.57 3.32 19.10
N ALA A 26 -6.73 3.38 18.45
CA ALA A 26 -7.97 2.76 18.93
C ALA A 26 -8.29 1.42 18.22
N MET A 27 -7.32 0.81 17.52
CA MET A 27 -7.51 -0.50 16.91
C MET A 27 -7.54 -1.60 17.97
N PRO A 28 -8.40 -2.62 17.84
CA PRO A 28 -8.54 -3.71 18.82
C PRO A 28 -7.25 -4.51 19.02
N ASP A 29 -6.45 -4.66 17.96
CA ASP A 29 -5.17 -5.35 17.99
C ASP A 29 -4.13 -4.52 17.21
N PRO A 30 -3.26 -3.77 17.90
CA PRO A 30 -2.26 -2.93 17.24
C PRO A 30 -1.02 -3.68 16.75
N SER A 31 -0.87 -4.96 17.02
CA SER A 31 0.34 -5.74 16.69
C SER A 31 0.66 -5.79 15.20
N TYR A 32 -0.33 -5.59 14.33
CA TYR A 32 -0.12 -5.53 12.89
C TYR A 32 0.70 -4.31 12.44
N LEU A 33 0.76 -3.26 13.24
CA LEU A 33 1.55 -2.05 12.94
C LEU A 33 3.05 -2.33 12.88
N ASP A 34 3.50 -3.38 13.55
CA ASP A 34 4.89 -3.82 13.56
C ASP A 34 5.27 -4.66 12.33
N ASN A 35 4.31 -4.94 11.44
CA ASN A 35 4.51 -5.71 10.23
C ASN A 35 4.63 -4.78 9.02
N VAL A 36 5.58 -5.07 8.15
CA VAL A 36 5.85 -4.28 6.93
C VAL A 36 5.87 -5.19 5.72
N LEU A 37 5.23 -4.77 4.64
CA LEU A 37 5.24 -5.44 3.35
C LEU A 37 5.99 -4.58 2.33
N MET A 38 7.10 -5.11 1.81
CA MET A 38 7.96 -4.46 0.83
C MET A 38 7.98 -5.26 -0.47
N ILE A 39 7.57 -4.63 -1.56
CA ILE A 39 7.49 -5.26 -2.88
C ILE A 39 8.38 -4.52 -3.85
N ALA A 40 9.32 -5.23 -4.48
CA ALA A 40 9.98 -4.82 -5.72
C ALA A 40 9.45 -5.75 -6.82
N GLY A 41 8.75 -5.21 -7.79
CA GLY A 41 8.10 -6.01 -8.83
C GLY A 41 9.07 -6.66 -9.82
N VAL A 42 8.54 -7.23 -10.87
CA VAL A 42 9.29 -8.00 -11.87
C VAL A 42 9.57 -7.13 -13.10
N ASP A 43 10.82 -6.72 -13.26
CA ASP A 43 11.32 -6.09 -14.47
C ASP A 43 12.77 -6.54 -14.69
N ALA A 44 13.12 -6.93 -15.89
CA ALA A 44 14.37 -7.65 -16.18
C ALA A 44 15.65 -6.95 -15.69
N TRP A 45 15.67 -5.62 -15.68
CA TRP A 45 16.84 -4.84 -15.25
C TRP A 45 16.54 -3.98 -14.02
N TYR A 46 15.43 -3.25 -14.05
CA TYR A 46 15.12 -2.27 -12.99
C TYR A 46 14.83 -2.93 -11.63
N THR A 47 14.30 -4.14 -11.61
CA THR A 47 14.11 -4.87 -10.34
C THR A 47 15.42 -5.06 -9.60
N SER A 48 16.50 -5.48 -10.28
CA SER A 48 17.81 -5.72 -9.67
C SER A 48 18.57 -4.43 -9.37
N GLU A 49 18.47 -3.43 -10.24
CA GLU A 49 19.30 -2.23 -10.17
C GLU A 49 18.65 -1.11 -9.32
N VAL A 50 17.33 -1.10 -9.20
CA VAL A 50 16.60 -0.04 -8.48
C VAL A 50 15.71 -0.63 -7.38
N GLY A 51 14.74 -1.46 -7.72
CA GLY A 51 13.71 -1.92 -6.78
C GLY A 51 14.27 -2.70 -5.59
N VAL A 52 15.08 -3.74 -5.85
CA VAL A 52 15.71 -4.56 -4.79
C VAL A 52 16.68 -3.75 -3.93
N PRO A 53 17.58 -2.93 -4.50
CA PRO A 53 18.43 -2.04 -3.71
C PRO A 53 17.63 -1.09 -2.83
N ALA A 54 16.54 -0.50 -3.32
CA ALA A 54 15.71 0.43 -2.56
C ALA A 54 15.06 -0.25 -1.34
N ILE A 55 14.38 -1.40 -1.54
CA ILE A 55 13.77 -2.12 -0.40
C ILE A 55 14.82 -2.68 0.56
N ASN A 56 16.00 -3.09 0.08
CA ASN A 56 17.08 -3.53 0.96
C ASN A 56 17.65 -2.37 1.78
N TYR A 57 17.84 -1.20 1.19
CA TYR A 57 18.25 -0.01 1.93
C TYR A 57 17.22 0.34 3.02
N ALA A 58 15.94 0.41 2.65
CA ALA A 58 14.87 0.69 3.60
C ALA A 58 14.83 -0.31 4.75
N THR A 59 14.95 -1.61 4.47
CA THR A 59 14.86 -2.65 5.51
C THR A 59 16.13 -2.77 6.34
N ASN A 60 17.30 -2.51 5.78
CA ASN A 60 18.56 -2.55 6.54
C ASN A 60 18.68 -1.40 7.54
N PHE A 61 18.18 -0.21 7.17
CA PHE A 61 18.42 1.00 7.97
C PHE A 61 17.19 1.51 8.74
N PHE A 62 15.96 1.20 8.30
CA PHE A 62 14.75 1.79 8.88
C PHE A 62 13.70 0.77 9.29
N PHE A 63 13.33 -0.14 8.40
CA PHE A 63 12.25 -1.10 8.66
C PHE A 63 12.82 -2.43 9.16
N ASN A 64 13.18 -2.49 10.44
CA ASN A 64 13.78 -3.68 11.06
C ASN A 64 13.51 -3.74 12.57
N GLN A 65 13.93 -4.81 13.19
CA GLN A 65 13.72 -5.04 14.63
C GLN A 65 14.35 -3.97 15.53
N ALA A 66 15.47 -3.37 15.12
CA ALA A 66 16.11 -2.29 15.90
C ALA A 66 15.21 -1.03 15.99
N HIS A 67 14.25 -0.90 15.08
CA HIS A 67 13.26 0.18 15.04
C HIS A 67 11.85 -0.28 15.43
N GLY A 68 11.72 -1.43 16.09
CA GLY A 68 10.45 -1.92 16.62
C GLY A 68 9.57 -2.69 15.62
N LEU A 69 10.08 -3.04 14.43
CA LEU A 69 9.31 -3.78 13.44
C LEU A 69 9.60 -5.28 13.52
N ASN A 70 8.59 -6.04 13.92
CA ASN A 70 8.75 -7.47 14.20
C ASN A 70 8.87 -8.32 12.92
N ASN A 71 8.09 -8.00 11.88
CA ASN A 71 8.06 -8.77 10.65
C ASN A 71 8.21 -7.86 9.43
N VAL A 72 9.22 -8.14 8.62
CA VAL A 72 9.45 -7.47 7.35
C VAL A 72 9.34 -8.50 6.23
N TYR A 73 8.24 -8.46 5.50
CA TYR A 73 7.99 -9.33 4.36
C TYR A 73 8.51 -8.67 3.08
N LYS A 74 9.45 -9.34 2.39
CA LYS A 74 10.04 -8.85 1.15
C LYS A 74 9.69 -9.77 -0.01
N TYR A 75 9.12 -9.19 -1.07
CA TYR A 75 8.80 -9.89 -2.29
C TYR A 75 9.49 -9.24 -3.49
N ILE A 76 10.22 -10.06 -4.25
CA ILE A 76 11.08 -9.66 -5.37
C ILE A 76 10.57 -10.24 -6.70
N SER A 77 9.52 -11.05 -6.66
CA SER A 77 8.86 -11.64 -7.81
C SER A 77 7.38 -11.77 -7.50
N ASP A 78 6.57 -12.07 -8.49
CA ASP A 78 5.11 -12.10 -8.35
C ASP A 78 4.59 -13.19 -7.38
N PRO A 79 4.41 -12.91 -6.10
CA PRO A 79 3.80 -13.79 -5.12
C PRO A 79 2.44 -13.23 -4.68
N TYR A 80 1.52 -13.02 -5.64
CA TYR A 80 0.20 -12.44 -5.37
C TYR A 80 -0.47 -13.01 -4.11
N THR A 81 -0.52 -14.33 -3.98
CA THR A 81 -1.15 -14.99 -2.83
C THR A 81 -0.48 -14.60 -1.50
N GLY A 82 0.84 -14.53 -1.47
CA GLY A 82 1.58 -14.13 -0.28
C GLY A 82 1.30 -12.68 0.10
N CYS A 83 1.39 -11.76 -0.85
CA CYS A 83 1.10 -10.34 -0.64
C CYS A 83 -0.34 -10.13 -0.16
N TYR A 84 -1.31 -10.76 -0.82
CA TYR A 84 -2.71 -10.67 -0.47
C TYR A 84 -2.99 -11.19 0.95
N ASN A 85 -2.39 -12.32 1.32
CA ASN A 85 -2.53 -12.89 2.66
C ASN A 85 -1.95 -11.96 3.73
N HIS A 86 -0.80 -11.33 3.49
CA HIS A 86 -0.23 -10.36 4.45
C HIS A 86 -1.12 -9.13 4.62
N LEU A 87 -1.68 -8.59 3.54
CA LEU A 87 -2.62 -7.48 3.63
C LEU A 87 -3.86 -7.85 4.46
N ASN A 88 -4.41 -9.04 4.28
CA ASN A 88 -5.56 -9.52 5.05
C ASN A 88 -5.23 -9.83 6.51
N THR A 89 -4.06 -10.41 6.79
CA THR A 89 -3.61 -10.71 8.15
C THR A 89 -3.29 -9.43 8.92
N GLY A 90 -2.80 -8.44 8.24
CA GLY A 90 -2.50 -7.11 8.73
C GLY A 90 -1.02 -6.74 8.63
N VAL A 91 -0.77 -5.62 7.99
CA VAL A 91 0.52 -4.90 7.97
C VAL A 91 0.27 -3.45 8.30
N GLY A 92 1.19 -2.79 8.96
CA GLY A 92 1.11 -1.35 9.23
C GLY A 92 1.52 -0.51 8.02
N PHE A 93 2.44 -1.04 7.21
CA PHE A 93 2.97 -0.33 6.05
C PHE A 93 3.15 -1.25 4.84
N LEU A 94 2.73 -0.77 3.68
CA LEU A 94 2.99 -1.36 2.37
C LEU A 94 3.85 -0.39 1.55
N ASN A 95 5.01 -0.84 1.08
CA ASN A 95 5.75 -0.19 0.01
C ASN A 95 5.75 -1.05 -1.24
N TYR A 96 5.41 -0.44 -2.35
CA TYR A 96 5.44 -1.07 -3.67
C TYR A 96 6.32 -0.25 -4.61
N THR A 97 7.27 -0.88 -5.28
CA THR A 97 8.15 -0.26 -6.27
C THR A 97 8.18 -1.16 -7.51
N ALA A 98 7.40 -0.83 -8.52
CA ALA A 98 7.30 -1.55 -9.80
C ALA A 98 6.35 -0.82 -10.77
N HIS A 99 5.81 -1.53 -11.77
CA HIS A 99 4.83 -0.97 -12.70
C HIS A 99 3.44 -0.79 -12.07
N GLY A 100 2.78 0.31 -12.43
CA GLY A 100 1.42 0.61 -12.02
C GLY A 100 0.55 1.06 -13.19
N VAL A 101 -0.75 0.89 -13.02
CA VAL A 101 -1.80 1.40 -13.89
C VAL A 101 -2.83 2.14 -13.05
N ILE A 102 -3.74 2.88 -13.68
CA ILE A 102 -4.73 3.69 -12.94
C ILE A 102 -5.45 2.87 -11.86
N GLN A 103 -5.86 1.65 -12.16
CA GLN A 103 -6.68 0.82 -11.29
C GLN A 103 -5.92 -0.28 -10.56
N GLY A 104 -4.57 -0.24 -10.50
CA GLY A 104 -3.84 -1.28 -9.78
C GLY A 104 -2.34 -1.31 -9.97
N LEU A 105 -1.76 -2.22 -9.20
CA LEU A 105 -0.38 -2.67 -9.28
C LEU A 105 -0.26 -3.75 -10.35
N VAL A 106 0.91 -3.90 -10.97
CA VAL A 106 1.14 -4.87 -12.04
C VAL A 106 1.88 -6.11 -11.53
N ASP A 107 2.85 -5.95 -10.65
CA ASP A 107 3.70 -7.04 -10.17
C ASP A 107 3.84 -7.06 -8.63
N PRO A 108 2.99 -7.79 -7.91
CA PRO A 108 1.91 -8.66 -8.37
C PRO A 108 0.71 -7.87 -8.90
N ALA A 109 -0.06 -8.48 -9.81
CA ALA A 109 -1.30 -7.89 -10.28
C ALA A 109 -2.31 -7.80 -9.12
N PHE A 110 -2.54 -6.58 -8.63
CA PHE A 110 -3.43 -6.31 -7.51
C PHE A 110 -4.20 -5.01 -7.78
N GLY A 111 -5.47 -5.11 -8.07
CA GLY A 111 -6.27 -3.97 -8.53
C GLY A 111 -7.49 -3.67 -7.66
N ASN A 112 -8.34 -2.75 -8.15
CA ASN A 112 -9.55 -2.31 -7.45
C ASN A 112 -10.48 -3.47 -7.09
N GLY A 113 -10.56 -4.52 -7.94
CA GLY A 113 -11.33 -5.72 -7.64
C GLY A 113 -10.79 -6.51 -6.44
N ASP A 114 -9.47 -6.55 -6.28
CA ASP A 114 -8.81 -7.22 -5.16
C ASP A 114 -8.98 -6.43 -3.87
N VAL A 115 -8.91 -5.10 -3.95
CA VAL A 115 -9.22 -4.20 -2.81
C VAL A 115 -10.62 -4.46 -2.28
N ALA A 116 -11.60 -4.65 -3.17
CA ALA A 116 -12.98 -4.96 -2.78
C ALA A 116 -13.11 -6.29 -2.02
N ASN A 117 -12.17 -7.22 -2.20
CA ASN A 117 -12.13 -8.53 -1.55
C ASN A 117 -11.23 -8.59 -0.30
N LEU A 118 -10.55 -7.50 0.07
CA LEU A 118 -9.78 -7.45 1.31
C LEU A 118 -10.67 -7.67 2.54
N THR A 119 -10.08 -8.26 3.58
CA THR A 119 -10.75 -8.58 4.84
C THR A 119 -10.03 -8.01 6.06
N ASN A 120 -9.20 -6.99 5.86
CA ASN A 120 -8.35 -6.38 6.89
C ASN A 120 -9.06 -5.33 7.74
N LYS A 121 -10.31 -5.61 8.15
CA LYS A 121 -11.03 -4.74 9.09
C LYS A 121 -10.21 -4.50 10.35
N ASP A 122 -10.18 -3.24 10.79
CA ASP A 122 -9.43 -2.76 11.97
C ASP A 122 -7.89 -2.92 11.86
N LYS A 123 -7.39 -3.34 10.70
CA LYS A 123 -5.96 -3.47 10.39
C LYS A 123 -5.63 -2.70 9.11
N TYR A 124 -6.05 -1.44 9.08
CA TYR A 124 -5.84 -0.56 7.93
C TYR A 124 -4.38 -0.13 7.85
N PHE A 125 -3.79 -0.24 6.68
CA PHE A 125 -2.38 0.07 6.48
C PHE A 125 -2.16 1.46 5.87
N TRP A 126 -0.95 1.98 6.01
CA TRP A 126 -0.45 3.05 5.18
C TRP A 126 0.19 2.43 3.95
N ALA A 127 -0.02 3.00 2.76
CA ALA A 127 0.57 2.49 1.54
C ALA A 127 1.30 3.55 0.72
N MET A 128 2.43 3.15 0.14
CA MET A 128 3.21 3.92 -0.81
C MET A 128 3.36 3.12 -2.10
N GLY A 129 2.90 3.69 -3.21
CA GLY A 129 3.04 3.15 -4.54
C GLY A 129 4.03 3.98 -5.36
N ASN A 130 5.31 3.58 -5.37
CA ASN A 130 6.32 4.11 -6.28
C ASN A 130 6.09 3.47 -7.64
N CYS A 131 5.11 3.98 -8.37
CA CYS A 131 4.67 3.43 -9.66
C CYS A 131 3.74 4.41 -10.39
N CYS A 132 3.59 4.20 -11.70
CA CYS A 132 2.76 5.04 -12.55
C CYS A 132 1.29 5.08 -12.11
N LEU A 133 0.63 6.22 -12.27
CA LEU A 133 -0.82 6.42 -12.41
C LEU A 133 -1.72 5.98 -11.25
N THR A 134 -1.20 5.29 -10.25
CA THR A 134 -2.03 4.76 -9.15
C THR A 134 -2.63 5.82 -8.24
N GLY A 135 -2.15 7.06 -8.34
CA GLY A 135 -2.70 8.26 -7.71
C GLY A 135 -3.33 9.23 -8.70
N ASP A 136 -3.77 8.82 -9.88
CA ASP A 136 -4.41 9.70 -10.88
C ASP A 136 -5.86 10.01 -10.51
N TRP A 137 -6.04 11.00 -9.67
CA TRP A 137 -7.34 11.48 -9.16
C TRP A 137 -8.20 12.20 -10.23
N GLY A 138 -7.71 12.33 -11.43
CA GLY A 138 -8.43 12.97 -12.54
C GLY A 138 -9.18 12.01 -13.44
N SER A 139 -8.94 10.71 -13.28
CA SER A 139 -9.54 9.64 -14.06
C SER A 139 -10.72 8.97 -13.33
N ASP A 140 -11.13 7.80 -13.78
CA ASP A 140 -11.99 6.90 -13.02
C ASP A 140 -11.35 6.59 -11.65
N ILE A 141 -12.07 5.89 -10.75
CA ILE A 141 -11.54 5.55 -9.42
C ILE A 141 -10.16 4.91 -9.56
N CYS A 142 -9.12 5.66 -9.20
CA CYS A 142 -7.76 5.14 -9.22
C CYS A 142 -7.51 4.19 -8.04
N PHE A 143 -6.41 3.45 -8.11
CA PHE A 143 -6.06 2.45 -7.09
C PHE A 143 -5.94 3.06 -5.68
N GLY A 144 -5.31 4.23 -5.56
CA GLY A 144 -5.22 4.94 -4.28
C GLY A 144 -6.59 5.30 -3.71
N GLU A 145 -7.52 5.77 -4.56
CA GLU A 145 -8.88 6.05 -4.13
C GLU A 145 -9.61 4.79 -3.69
N ALA A 146 -9.50 3.69 -4.46
CA ALA A 146 -10.12 2.42 -4.09
C ALA A 146 -9.64 1.94 -2.72
N LEU A 147 -8.33 2.03 -2.43
CA LEU A 147 -7.76 1.64 -1.14
C LEU A 147 -8.32 2.45 0.03
N ILE A 148 -8.38 3.79 -0.10
CA ILE A 148 -8.80 4.64 1.01
C ILE A 148 -10.32 4.69 1.19
N ARG A 149 -11.11 4.53 0.11
CA ARG A 149 -12.58 4.53 0.14
C ARG A 149 -13.19 3.20 0.59
N ALA A 150 -12.42 2.09 0.51
CA ALA A 150 -12.93 0.76 0.82
C ALA A 150 -13.47 0.71 2.25
N LYS A 151 -14.75 0.38 2.40
CA LYS A 151 -15.45 0.30 3.67
C LYS A 151 -14.91 -0.84 4.54
N GLU A 152 -14.52 -0.53 5.78
CA GLU A 152 -14.01 -1.50 6.76
C GLU A 152 -12.86 -2.37 6.24
N LYS A 153 -12.05 -1.85 5.29
CA LYS A 153 -10.89 -2.53 4.71
C LYS A 153 -9.95 -1.55 3.99
N GLY A 154 -8.88 -2.07 3.39
CA GLY A 154 -7.94 -1.28 2.61
C GLY A 154 -6.99 -0.47 3.48
N ALA A 155 -6.68 0.74 3.04
CA ALA A 155 -5.73 1.63 3.67
C ALA A 155 -6.42 2.83 4.35
N TRP A 156 -5.75 3.41 5.35
CA TRP A 156 -6.14 4.70 5.92
C TRP A 156 -5.44 5.87 5.22
N GLY A 157 -4.36 5.61 4.47
CA GLY A 157 -3.65 6.60 3.69
C GLY A 157 -2.87 5.99 2.53
N TYR A 158 -2.67 6.76 1.46
CA TYR A 158 -1.97 6.34 0.26
C TYR A 158 -1.14 7.48 -0.33
N ILE A 159 0.09 7.18 -0.73
CA ILE A 159 0.93 8.01 -1.57
C ILE A 159 1.16 7.28 -2.88
N GLY A 160 0.91 7.94 -4.01
CA GLY A 160 1.15 7.40 -5.34
C GLY A 160 1.23 8.49 -6.39
N ALA A 161 1.84 8.17 -7.53
CA ALA A 161 2.02 9.12 -8.62
C ALA A 161 0.75 9.32 -9.43
N CYS A 162 0.49 10.58 -9.83
CA CYS A 162 -0.57 10.92 -10.77
C CYS A 162 -0.15 10.65 -12.22
N PRO A 163 1.07 11.05 -12.67
CA PRO A 163 1.52 10.78 -14.04
C PRO A 163 2.20 9.43 -14.17
N VAL A 164 2.65 9.14 -15.38
CA VAL A 164 3.66 8.11 -15.64
C VAL A 164 4.95 8.54 -14.96
N THR A 165 5.60 7.64 -14.27
CA THR A 165 6.90 7.82 -13.60
C THR A 165 7.93 6.84 -14.15
N TYR A 166 9.19 7.07 -13.81
CA TYR A 166 10.29 6.19 -14.20
C TYR A 166 10.99 5.68 -12.94
N TRP A 167 11.52 4.47 -13.00
CA TRP A 167 12.15 3.76 -11.89
C TRP A 167 13.21 4.56 -11.11
N ASN A 168 13.88 5.49 -11.75
CA ASN A 168 14.89 6.34 -11.13
C ASN A 168 14.33 7.65 -10.57
N GLU A 169 13.04 7.86 -10.67
CA GLU A 169 12.31 9.03 -10.15
C GLU A 169 11.40 8.66 -8.97
N ASP A 170 11.12 7.38 -8.81
CA ASP A 170 10.23 6.83 -7.78
C ASP A 170 10.88 6.78 -6.37
#